data_1d639067f48a9b8ea91f0c7bc42b2153
#
_entry.id   1d639067f48a9b8ea91f0c7bc42b2153
#
_cell.length_a   1.000
_cell.length_b   1.000
_cell.length_c   1.000
_cell.angle_alpha   90.00
_cell.angle_beta   90.00
_cell.angle_gamma   90.00
#
_symmetry.space_group_name_H-M   'P 1'
#
loop_
_entity.id
_entity.type
_entity.pdbx_description
1 polymer ?
#
loop_
_entity_poly.entity_id
_entity_poly.type
_entity_poly.pdbx_seq_one_letter_code
_entity_poly.pdbx_strand_id
1 'polypeptide(L)'
;MGTVLDLLDDKKIAWGIVTNKPSLYTLPLLQDLKLKARCAAIICPDHVKNKKPNPEGLLLACSQIGCEPNQMIFVGDDKRDVDAGKAAGALRTVTAGFGYIGDDDNPVNWGADFYAETVNDLLHWLSPMLE
;
A
#
# COMPACT_ATOMS: atom_id res chain seq x y z
N MET A 1 11.39 -0.61 4.86
CA MET A 1 10.34 -1.50 4.30
C MET A 1 10.84 -2.88 3.86
N GLY A 2 12.14 -3.04 3.60
CA GLY A 2 12.68 -4.33 3.20
C GLY A 2 12.35 -5.45 4.17
N THR A 3 12.47 -5.20 5.47
CA THR A 3 12.14 -6.21 6.51
C THR A 3 10.67 -6.62 6.50
N VAL A 4 9.77 -5.67 6.23
CA VAL A 4 8.33 -5.96 6.13
C VAL A 4 8.05 -6.83 4.90
N LEU A 5 8.61 -6.47 3.74
CA LEU A 5 8.43 -7.23 2.51
C LEU A 5 9.01 -8.65 2.64
N ASP A 6 10.17 -8.77 3.29
CA ASP A 6 10.77 -10.08 3.56
C ASP A 6 9.87 -10.95 4.44
N LEU A 7 9.26 -10.37 5.47
CA LEU A 7 8.30 -11.08 6.32
C LEU A 7 7.10 -11.57 5.52
N LEU A 8 6.55 -10.71 4.66
CA LEU A 8 5.41 -11.09 3.82
C LEU A 8 5.76 -12.25 2.88
N ASP A 9 6.94 -12.18 2.25
CA ASP A 9 7.41 -13.24 1.36
C ASP A 9 7.62 -14.56 2.13
N ASP A 10 8.22 -14.49 3.33
CA ASP A 10 8.43 -15.66 4.19
C ASP A 10 7.12 -16.32 4.61
N LYS A 11 6.08 -15.52 4.86
CA LYS A 11 4.74 -16.01 5.21
C LYS A 11 3.89 -16.35 3.99
N LYS A 12 4.42 -16.19 2.78
CA LYS A 12 3.72 -16.42 1.51
C LYS A 12 2.46 -15.57 1.37
N ILE A 13 2.55 -14.33 1.84
CA ILE A 13 1.47 -13.35 1.73
C ILE A 13 1.75 -12.47 0.52
N ALA A 14 0.83 -12.45 -0.44
CA ALA A 14 0.95 -11.63 -1.63
C ALA A 14 0.89 -10.14 -1.25
N TRP A 15 1.71 -9.34 -1.92
CA TRP A 15 1.67 -7.89 -1.76
C TRP A 15 1.77 -7.23 -3.13
N GLY A 16 1.25 -6.01 -3.20
CA GLY A 16 1.24 -5.25 -4.44
C GLY A 16 1.50 -3.77 -4.17
N ILE A 17 1.57 -3.02 -5.25
CA ILE A 17 1.80 -1.57 -5.22
C ILE A 17 0.70 -0.90 -6.02
N VAL A 18 0.06 0.12 -5.42
CA VAL A 18 -0.88 1.01 -6.08
C VAL A 18 -0.36 2.44 -5.90
N THR A 19 0.04 3.08 -6.96
CA THR A 19 0.69 4.38 -6.91
C THR A 19 0.01 5.39 -7.85
N ASN A 20 0.14 6.68 -7.55
CA ASN A 20 -0.26 7.75 -8.46
C ASN A 20 0.89 8.19 -9.38
N LYS A 21 2.04 7.53 -9.30
CA LYS A 21 3.18 7.78 -10.18
C LYS A 21 3.00 7.01 -11.49
N PRO A 22 3.10 7.66 -12.67
CA PRO A 22 2.92 6.98 -13.97
C PRO A 22 3.84 5.79 -14.16
N SER A 23 3.38 4.78 -14.90
CA SER A 23 4.12 3.54 -15.14
C SER A 23 5.48 3.80 -15.81
N LEU A 24 5.57 4.83 -16.65
CA LEU A 24 6.84 5.23 -17.29
C LEU A 24 7.97 5.43 -16.28
N TYR A 25 7.64 5.93 -15.08
CA TYR A 25 8.63 6.17 -14.02
C TYR A 25 8.64 5.05 -12.97
N THR A 26 7.49 4.44 -12.71
CA THR A 26 7.34 3.43 -11.66
C THR A 26 8.00 2.11 -12.02
N LEU A 27 7.76 1.60 -13.22
CA LEU A 27 8.26 0.28 -13.61
C LEU A 27 9.79 0.20 -13.63
N PRO A 28 10.52 1.19 -14.22
CA PRO A 28 11.98 1.15 -14.13
C PRO A 28 12.50 1.23 -12.70
N LEU A 29 11.88 2.05 -11.84
CA LEU A 29 12.28 2.18 -10.44
C LEU A 29 12.14 0.85 -9.70
N LEU A 30 11.00 0.15 -9.86
CA LEU A 30 10.78 -1.13 -9.21
C LEU A 30 11.73 -2.20 -9.73
N GLN A 31 12.06 -2.16 -11.01
CA GLN A 31 13.04 -3.07 -11.60
C GLN A 31 14.43 -2.83 -11.01
N ASP A 32 14.85 -1.57 -10.89
CA ASP A 32 16.14 -1.19 -10.29
C ASP A 32 16.22 -1.62 -8.82
N LEU A 33 15.11 -1.52 -8.08
CA LEU A 33 15.02 -1.95 -6.69
C LEU A 33 14.82 -3.47 -6.54
N LYS A 34 14.70 -4.20 -7.66
CA LYS A 34 14.47 -5.65 -7.70
C LYS A 34 13.17 -6.07 -7.01
N LEU A 35 12.18 -5.18 -7.00
CA LEU A 35 10.87 -5.45 -6.38
C LEU A 35 9.84 -5.96 -7.38
N LYS A 36 10.01 -5.68 -8.67
CA LYS A 36 9.02 -6.00 -9.70
C LYS A 36 8.67 -7.49 -9.73
N ALA A 37 9.66 -8.36 -9.63
CA ALA A 37 9.45 -9.81 -9.67
C ALA A 37 8.78 -10.36 -8.41
N ARG A 38 8.89 -9.66 -7.28
CA ARG A 38 8.31 -10.06 -5.99
C ARG A 38 6.87 -9.60 -5.83
N CYS A 39 6.48 -8.59 -6.59
CA CYS A 39 5.21 -7.89 -6.46
C CYS A 39 4.10 -8.65 -7.19
N ALA A 40 2.99 -8.95 -6.51
CA ALA A 40 1.88 -9.68 -7.10
C ALA A 40 1.02 -8.82 -8.03
N ALA A 41 1.01 -7.49 -7.82
CA ALA A 41 0.30 -6.54 -8.68
C ALA A 41 0.98 -5.19 -8.61
N ILE A 42 1.04 -4.48 -9.74
CA ILE A 42 1.54 -3.11 -9.82
C ILE A 42 0.51 -2.31 -10.60
N ILE A 43 -0.13 -1.36 -9.92
CA ILE A 43 -1.17 -0.52 -10.51
C ILE A 43 -0.69 0.92 -10.51
N CYS A 44 -0.61 1.51 -11.69
CA CYS A 44 -0.25 2.92 -11.90
C CYS A 44 -1.47 3.70 -12.40
N PRO A 45 -1.44 5.05 -12.36
CA PRO A 45 -2.61 5.83 -12.76
C PRO A 45 -3.04 5.61 -14.22
N ASP A 46 -2.10 5.28 -15.09
CA ASP A 46 -2.40 4.98 -16.49
C ASP A 46 -3.03 3.59 -16.71
N HIS A 47 -3.11 2.76 -15.67
CA HIS A 47 -3.77 1.45 -15.71
C HIS A 47 -5.24 1.54 -15.33
N VAL A 48 -5.70 2.69 -14.83
CA VAL A 48 -7.07 2.88 -14.35
C VAL A 48 -7.65 4.16 -14.92
N LYS A 49 -8.98 4.28 -14.89
CA LYS A 49 -9.67 5.49 -15.29
C LYS A 49 -9.56 6.58 -14.23
N ASN A 50 -9.65 6.19 -12.97
CA ASN A 50 -9.63 7.11 -11.84
C ASN A 50 -8.57 6.68 -10.83
N LYS A 51 -7.59 7.55 -10.60
CA LYS A 51 -6.51 7.29 -9.63
C LYS A 51 -6.96 7.58 -8.20
N LYS A 52 -6.13 7.23 -7.22
CA LYS A 52 -6.40 7.55 -5.81
C LYS A 52 -6.67 9.05 -5.64
N PRO A 53 -7.61 9.46 -4.81
CA PRO A 53 -8.32 8.71 -3.76
C PRO A 53 -9.46 7.80 -4.21
N ASN A 54 -9.69 7.66 -5.52
CA ASN A 54 -10.67 6.70 -6.02
C ASN A 54 -10.18 5.27 -5.73
N PRO A 55 -11.07 4.35 -5.31
CA PRO A 55 -10.65 2.99 -4.97
C PRO A 55 -10.36 2.09 -6.16
N GLU A 56 -10.55 2.54 -7.38
CA GLU A 56 -10.45 1.70 -8.60
C GLU A 56 -9.14 0.93 -8.66
N GLY A 57 -7.99 1.59 -8.40
CA GLY A 57 -6.68 0.95 -8.45
C GLY A 57 -6.52 -0.16 -7.43
N LEU A 58 -7.03 0.06 -6.21
CA LEU A 58 -6.98 -0.94 -5.14
C LEU A 58 -7.85 -2.14 -5.48
N LEU A 59 -9.04 -1.90 -6.03
CA LEU A 59 -9.95 -2.97 -6.44
C LEU A 59 -9.35 -3.78 -7.59
N LEU A 60 -8.69 -3.12 -8.53
CA LEU A 60 -7.99 -3.80 -9.62
C LEU A 60 -6.84 -4.66 -9.09
N ALA A 61 -6.07 -4.14 -8.15
CA ALA A 61 -4.98 -4.90 -7.51
C ALA A 61 -5.53 -6.16 -6.83
N CYS A 62 -6.62 -6.05 -6.07
CA CYS A 62 -7.25 -7.20 -5.42
C CYS A 62 -7.71 -8.24 -6.46
N SER A 63 -8.28 -7.79 -7.56
CA SER A 63 -8.71 -8.67 -8.65
C SER A 63 -7.53 -9.44 -9.25
N GLN A 64 -6.41 -8.77 -9.48
CA GLN A 64 -5.21 -9.40 -10.05
C GLN A 64 -4.56 -10.38 -9.09
N ILE A 65 -4.56 -10.07 -7.79
CA ILE A 65 -3.99 -10.93 -6.76
C ILE A 65 -4.92 -12.10 -6.45
N GLY A 66 -6.23 -11.92 -6.63
CA GLY A 66 -7.22 -12.93 -6.33
C GLY A 66 -7.72 -12.91 -4.89
N CYS A 67 -7.81 -11.71 -4.29
CA CYS A 67 -8.33 -11.53 -2.94
C CYS A 67 -9.53 -10.59 -2.93
N GLU A 68 -10.32 -10.66 -1.86
CA GLU A 68 -11.40 -9.70 -1.63
C GLU A 68 -10.84 -8.43 -0.97
N PRO A 69 -11.45 -7.25 -1.20
CA PRO A 69 -10.98 -6.01 -0.56
C PRO A 69 -10.90 -6.10 0.96
N ASN A 70 -11.82 -6.80 1.61
CA ASN A 70 -11.83 -6.95 3.07
C ASN A 70 -10.74 -7.89 3.60
N GLN A 71 -9.92 -8.44 2.71
CA GLN A 71 -8.73 -9.22 3.06
C GLN A 71 -7.44 -8.40 2.86
N MET A 72 -7.58 -7.14 2.43
CA MET A 72 -6.46 -6.26 2.11
C MET A 72 -6.16 -5.30 3.25
N ILE A 73 -4.88 -5.10 3.53
CA ILE A 73 -4.39 -4.00 4.35
C ILE A 73 -3.69 -3.02 3.41
N PHE A 74 -4.08 -1.75 3.43
CA PHE A 74 -3.47 -0.75 2.57
C PHE A 74 -2.62 0.21 3.39
N VAL A 75 -1.35 0.33 3.01
CA VAL A 75 -0.35 1.17 3.68
C VAL A 75 0.04 2.31 2.74
N GLY A 76 -0.05 3.54 3.22
CA GLY A 76 0.32 4.68 2.41
C GLY A 76 0.81 5.86 3.23
N ASP A 77 1.31 6.89 2.55
CA ASP A 77 1.89 8.08 3.18
C ASP A 77 1.17 9.37 2.79
N ASP A 78 -0.04 9.26 2.26
CA ASP A 78 -0.85 10.39 1.81
C ASP A 78 -2.30 10.16 2.24
N LYS A 79 -3.04 11.25 2.49
CA LYS A 79 -4.46 11.16 2.83
C LYS A 79 -5.26 10.44 1.75
N ARG A 80 -4.87 10.62 0.48
CA ARG A 80 -5.53 9.92 -0.65
C ARG A 80 -5.44 8.40 -0.52
N ASP A 81 -4.36 7.89 0.10
CA ASP A 81 -4.21 6.45 0.33
C ASP A 81 -5.21 5.96 1.37
N VAL A 82 -5.39 6.70 2.46
CA VAL A 82 -6.37 6.36 3.50
C VAL A 82 -7.78 6.37 2.91
N ASP A 83 -8.12 7.43 2.17
CA ASP A 83 -9.44 7.57 1.57
C ASP A 83 -9.71 6.46 0.56
N ALA A 84 -8.74 6.12 -0.29
CA ALA A 84 -8.88 5.04 -1.26
C ALA A 84 -9.04 3.68 -0.58
N GLY A 85 -8.26 3.41 0.47
CA GLY A 85 -8.37 2.16 1.23
C GLY A 85 -9.74 1.98 1.86
N LYS A 86 -10.26 3.03 2.48
CA LYS A 86 -11.60 3.01 3.08
C LYS A 86 -12.68 2.84 2.02
N ALA A 87 -12.60 3.57 0.92
CA ALA A 87 -13.58 3.47 -0.17
C ALA A 87 -13.57 2.09 -0.83
N ALA A 88 -12.43 1.42 -0.88
CA ALA A 88 -12.31 0.06 -1.41
C ALA A 88 -12.84 -1.01 -0.46
N GLY A 89 -13.03 -0.67 0.81
CA GLY A 89 -13.45 -1.64 1.82
C GLY A 89 -12.31 -2.46 2.40
N ALA A 90 -11.10 -1.89 2.44
CA ALA A 90 -9.93 -2.57 3.01
C ALA A 90 -10.18 -2.99 4.46
N LEU A 91 -9.60 -4.11 4.85
CA LEU A 91 -9.67 -4.61 6.23
C LEU A 91 -9.12 -3.58 7.21
N ARG A 92 -7.98 -3.00 6.87
CA ARG A 92 -7.35 -1.93 7.65
C ARG A 92 -6.62 -0.97 6.72
N THR A 93 -6.53 0.29 7.14
CA THR A 93 -5.69 1.30 6.50
C THR A 93 -4.62 1.73 7.48
N VAL A 94 -3.41 1.96 6.98
CA VAL A 94 -2.25 2.35 7.79
C VAL A 94 -1.59 3.56 7.17
N THR A 95 -1.30 4.57 7.99
CA THR A 95 -0.49 5.70 7.58
C THR A 95 0.97 5.42 7.92
N ALA A 96 1.82 5.48 6.89
CA ALA A 96 3.27 5.30 7.03
C ALA A 96 3.90 6.66 7.32
N GLY A 97 4.08 6.97 8.60
CA GLY A 97 4.67 8.24 9.04
C GLY A 97 6.14 8.39 8.67
N PHE A 98 6.78 7.30 8.27
CA PHE A 98 8.17 7.28 7.77
C PHE A 98 8.26 7.53 6.26
N GLY A 99 7.12 7.68 5.58
CA GLY A 99 7.09 8.04 4.16
C GLY A 99 7.26 9.54 3.96
N TYR A 100 7.11 10.00 2.72
CA TYR A 100 7.17 11.42 2.42
C TYR A 100 5.84 12.09 2.77
N ILE A 101 5.86 12.94 3.79
CA ILE A 101 4.68 13.68 4.27
C ILE A 101 5.01 15.18 4.21
N GLY A 102 4.09 15.96 3.61
CA GLY A 102 4.26 17.41 3.53
C GLY A 102 4.23 18.08 4.89
N ASP A 103 4.94 19.20 5.04
CA ASP A 103 5.07 19.93 6.31
C ASP A 103 3.73 20.43 6.86
N ASP A 104 2.78 20.72 5.97
CA ASP A 104 1.46 21.25 6.34
C ASP A 104 0.46 20.14 6.70
N ASP A 105 0.83 18.87 6.53
CA ASP A 105 -0.04 17.74 6.78
C ASP A 105 0.06 17.27 8.23
N ASN A 106 -1.08 16.84 8.77
CA ASN A 106 -1.13 16.18 10.07
C ASN A 106 -1.60 14.74 9.88
N PRO A 107 -0.67 13.80 9.61
CA PRO A 107 -1.01 12.45 9.18
C PRO A 107 -1.78 11.64 10.23
N VAL A 108 -1.64 11.95 11.52
CA VAL A 108 -2.39 11.25 12.58
C VAL A 108 -3.89 11.54 12.50
N ASN A 109 -4.29 12.60 11.81
CA ASN A 109 -5.69 13.01 11.66
C ASN A 109 -6.32 12.55 10.33
N TRP A 110 -5.63 11.75 9.54
CA TRP A 110 -6.18 11.26 8.26
C TRP A 110 -7.25 10.17 8.44
N GLY A 111 -7.38 9.62 9.64
CA GLY A 111 -8.43 8.65 9.93
C GLY A 111 -8.06 7.21 9.60
N ALA A 112 -6.78 6.90 9.42
CA ALA A 112 -6.33 5.53 9.25
C ALA A 112 -6.54 4.72 10.55
N ASP A 113 -6.64 3.40 10.42
CA ASP A 113 -6.78 2.51 11.56
C ASP A 113 -5.52 2.48 12.43
N PHE A 114 -4.36 2.68 11.82
CA PHE A 114 -3.09 2.70 12.51
C PHE A 114 -2.15 3.74 11.90
N TYR A 115 -1.40 4.43 12.74
CA TYR A 115 -0.32 5.34 12.34
C TYR A 115 1.01 4.72 12.74
N ALA A 116 1.83 4.34 11.77
CA ALA A 116 3.16 3.79 12.00
C ALA A 116 4.19 4.91 11.86
N GLU A 117 4.77 5.34 12.95
CA GLU A 117 5.81 6.38 12.94
C GLU A 117 7.10 5.85 12.31
N THR A 118 7.40 4.57 12.52
CA THR A 118 8.60 3.91 12.00
C THR A 118 8.23 2.61 11.28
N VAL A 119 9.18 2.08 10.50
CA VAL A 119 9.03 0.75 9.87
C VAL A 119 8.86 -0.33 10.95
N ASN A 120 9.56 -0.20 12.08
CA ASN A 120 9.42 -1.16 13.18
C ASN A 120 8.01 -1.15 13.79
N ASP A 121 7.39 0.03 13.89
CA ASP A 121 6.00 0.12 14.37
C ASP A 121 5.07 -0.67 13.45
N LEU A 122 5.24 -0.51 12.14
CA LEU A 122 4.47 -1.25 11.15
C LEU A 122 4.70 -2.76 11.29
N LEU A 123 5.95 -3.17 11.42
CA LEU A 123 6.32 -4.58 11.56
C LEU A 123 5.69 -5.20 12.80
N HIS A 124 5.77 -4.51 13.95
CA HIS A 124 5.17 -4.97 15.21
C HIS A 124 3.64 -5.06 15.12
N TRP A 125 3.02 -4.12 14.44
CA TRP A 125 1.56 -4.12 14.28
C TRP A 125 1.09 -5.26 13.36
N LEU A 126 1.84 -5.51 12.27
CA LEU A 126 1.49 -6.54 11.29
C LEU A 126 1.76 -7.97 11.79
N SER A 127 2.84 -8.19 12.51
CA SER A 127 3.31 -9.54 12.86
C SER A 127 2.25 -10.44 13.48
N PRO A 128 1.46 -9.99 14.50
CA PRO A 128 0.42 -10.82 15.07
C PRO A 128 -0.70 -11.19 14.09
N MET A 129 -0.95 -10.33 13.10
CA MET A 129 -2.01 -10.53 12.12
C MET A 129 -1.63 -11.55 11.06
N LEU A 130 -0.33 -11.84 10.91
CA LEU A 130 0.21 -12.74 9.90
C LEU A 130 0.43 -14.16 10.44
N GLU A 131 0.18 -14.36 11.71
CA GLU A 131 0.33 -15.67 12.37
C GLU A 131 -0.88 -16.57 12.13
#